data_d89d1e43391d0091d10392cdcc40ea0e
#
_entry.id   d89d1e43391d0091d10392cdcc40ea0e
#
_cell.length_a   1.000
_cell.length_b   1.000
_cell.length_c   1.000
_cell.angle_alpha   90.00
_cell.angle_beta   90.00
_cell.angle_gamma   90.00
#
_symmetry.space_group_name_H-M   'P 1'
#
loop_
_entity.id
_entity.type
_entity.pdbx_description
1 polymer ?
#
loop_
_entity_poly.entity_id
_entity_poly.type
_entity_poly.pdbx_seq_one_letter_code
_entity_poly.pdbx_strand_id
1 'polypeptide(L)'
;MLRNRGLLVLLLIQFVATSYLHTILAENSEAQSSTNRVHLENPSLENICSFLASLYVELTPSYGCIRESPVAESNRCYTSTNLLAEYVLRNLCSKTLLADKVKAFLEEYESDFYDYYQLLLGRNFTLPLTVVEPVNVTTVNGIKIIHVKRTDRVFYDYDEYANLLAYSALYHLIHGSVSNAVVDSVKINSLFDGAGFRDKAFNEKERYYETYKVALAVVVFKAINHTNLVEKYTNVLLRIKPLTTLYVRDEATGELRGIGDLNVETACLVAIALYSDLPYRIKPQTRLTNVELTTINNYTRNLYTLVTTVLVLSITTIALLIIILALVIVMLVLMLKTITRKISGTLS
;
A
#
# COMPACT_ATOMS: atom_id res chain seq x y z
N MET A 1 -54.57 -19.77 -19.12
CA MET A 1 -53.48 -18.80 -19.04
C MET A 1 -53.20 -18.26 -17.61
N LEU A 2 -54.00 -18.58 -16.63
CA LEU A 2 -53.88 -18.12 -15.21
C LEU A 2 -53.00 -19.00 -14.32
N ARG A 3 -52.67 -20.23 -14.74
CA ARG A 3 -51.93 -21.20 -13.90
C ARG A 3 -50.41 -20.95 -13.79
N ASN A 4 -49.83 -20.23 -14.76
CA ASN A 4 -48.37 -19.95 -14.77
C ASN A 4 -47.96 -18.69 -13.99
N ARG A 5 -48.88 -17.77 -13.67
CA ARG A 5 -48.56 -16.56 -12.90
C ARG A 5 -48.32 -16.85 -11.40
N GLY A 6 -49.02 -17.82 -10.84
CA GLY A 6 -48.81 -18.22 -9.47
C GLY A 6 -47.45 -18.89 -9.22
N LEU A 7 -46.98 -19.68 -10.18
CA LEU A 7 -45.64 -20.33 -10.08
C LEU A 7 -44.49 -19.32 -10.15
N LEU A 8 -44.64 -18.28 -10.98
CA LEU A 8 -43.62 -17.23 -11.11
C LEU A 8 -43.50 -16.37 -9.84
N VAL A 9 -44.61 -16.07 -9.19
CA VAL A 9 -44.64 -15.34 -7.92
C VAL A 9 -44.04 -16.17 -6.78
N LEU A 10 -44.31 -17.47 -6.73
CA LEU A 10 -43.72 -18.37 -5.74
C LEU A 10 -42.20 -18.51 -5.90
N LEU A 11 -41.69 -18.57 -7.15
CA LEU A 11 -40.25 -18.61 -7.44
C LEU A 11 -39.55 -17.27 -7.08
N LEU A 12 -40.19 -16.14 -7.32
CA LEU A 12 -39.69 -14.83 -6.93
C LEU A 12 -39.62 -14.66 -5.43
N ILE A 13 -40.65 -15.10 -4.68
CA ILE A 13 -40.65 -15.07 -3.21
C ILE A 13 -39.57 -15.99 -2.64
N GLN A 14 -39.36 -17.16 -3.23
CA GLN A 14 -38.27 -18.07 -2.81
C GLN A 14 -36.88 -17.45 -3.09
N PHE A 15 -36.70 -16.80 -4.23
CA PHE A 15 -35.43 -16.15 -4.57
C PHE A 15 -35.11 -14.96 -3.65
N VAL A 16 -36.11 -14.13 -3.33
CA VAL A 16 -35.97 -13.04 -2.37
C VAL A 16 -35.71 -13.56 -0.95
N ALA A 17 -36.38 -14.60 -0.51
CA ALA A 17 -36.19 -15.19 0.80
C ALA A 17 -34.80 -15.85 0.96
N THR A 18 -34.30 -16.53 -0.09
CA THR A 18 -32.94 -17.10 -0.05
C THR A 18 -31.86 -16.03 -0.09
N SER A 19 -32.06 -14.97 -0.87
CA SER A 19 -31.10 -13.82 -0.88
C SER A 19 -31.07 -13.12 0.47
N TYR A 20 -32.23 -12.90 1.10
CA TYR A 20 -32.29 -12.28 2.45
C TYR A 20 -31.67 -13.18 3.54
N LEU A 21 -31.86 -14.50 3.43
CA LEU A 21 -31.25 -15.46 4.37
C LEU A 21 -29.72 -15.51 4.21
N HIS A 22 -29.21 -15.41 2.98
CA HIS A 22 -27.76 -15.31 2.72
C HIS A 22 -27.16 -14.02 3.26
N THR A 23 -27.87 -12.88 3.15
CA THR A 23 -27.41 -11.60 3.72
C THR A 23 -27.36 -11.67 5.25
N ILE A 24 -28.40 -12.20 5.90
CA ILE A 24 -28.45 -12.36 7.36
C ILE A 24 -27.38 -13.37 7.86
N LEU A 25 -27.11 -14.44 7.11
CA LEU A 25 -26.07 -15.40 7.47
C LEU A 25 -24.66 -14.82 7.25
N ALA A 26 -24.44 -13.97 6.25
CA ALA A 26 -23.20 -13.25 6.05
C ALA A 26 -22.96 -12.23 7.16
N GLU A 27 -23.95 -11.41 7.52
CA GLU A 27 -23.86 -10.46 8.64
C GLU A 27 -23.63 -11.16 9.99
N ASN A 28 -24.26 -12.31 10.24
CA ASN A 28 -24.04 -13.08 11.46
C ASN A 28 -22.69 -13.80 11.48
N SER A 29 -22.12 -14.18 10.32
CA SER A 29 -20.76 -14.73 10.24
C SER A 29 -19.69 -13.69 10.48
N GLU A 30 -19.89 -12.45 10.04
CA GLU A 30 -19.02 -11.32 10.36
C GLU A 30 -19.10 -10.94 11.85
N ALA A 31 -20.30 -10.98 12.45
CA ALA A 31 -20.48 -10.67 13.88
C ALA A 31 -19.86 -11.73 14.80
N GLN A 32 -19.78 -13.00 14.40
CA GLN A 32 -19.12 -14.06 15.18
C GLN A 32 -17.61 -14.12 15.01
N SER A 33 -17.06 -13.54 13.93
CA SER A 33 -15.61 -13.42 13.70
C SER A 33 -14.96 -12.28 14.49
N SER A 34 -15.73 -11.45 15.20
CA SER A 34 -15.22 -10.24 15.88
C SER A 34 -14.52 -10.47 17.22
N THR A 35 -14.48 -11.72 17.72
CA THR A 35 -13.88 -12.05 19.02
C THR A 35 -12.39 -12.34 18.87
N ASN A 36 -11.55 -11.36 18.99
CA ASN A 36 -10.09 -11.33 19.20
C ASN A 36 -9.25 -10.66 18.10
N ARG A 37 -9.82 -9.73 17.34
CA ARG A 37 -8.98 -8.89 16.46
C ARG A 37 -8.17 -7.93 17.33
N VAL A 38 -6.87 -8.09 17.37
CA VAL A 38 -5.98 -7.15 18.03
C VAL A 38 -5.79 -5.95 17.11
N HIS A 39 -6.56 -4.90 17.36
CA HIS A 39 -6.46 -3.64 16.65
C HIS A 39 -5.61 -2.67 17.47
N LEU A 40 -4.72 -1.94 16.81
CA LEU A 40 -4.04 -0.80 17.40
C LEU A 40 -4.79 0.48 17.04
N GLU A 41 -5.51 1.05 18.01
CA GLU A 41 -6.26 2.31 17.82
C GLU A 41 -5.35 3.48 17.39
N ASN A 42 -4.09 3.44 17.83
CA ASN A 42 -3.05 4.36 17.37
C ASN A 42 -1.70 3.65 17.26
N PRO A 43 -0.82 4.11 16.37
CA PRO A 43 0.50 3.51 16.17
C PRO A 43 1.54 3.99 17.20
N SER A 44 1.19 4.11 18.50
CA SER A 44 2.19 4.42 19.52
C SER A 44 3.24 3.33 19.61
N LEU A 45 4.47 3.71 19.94
CA LEU A 45 5.58 2.76 20.06
C LEU A 45 5.26 1.66 21.08
N GLU A 46 4.68 2.03 22.22
CA GLU A 46 4.32 1.09 23.28
C GLU A 46 3.30 0.05 22.78
N ASN A 47 2.28 0.49 22.04
CA ASN A 47 1.28 -0.40 21.47
C ASN A 47 1.89 -1.37 20.45
N ILE A 48 2.76 -0.88 19.57
CA ILE A 48 3.47 -1.73 18.60
C ILE A 48 4.37 -2.73 19.33
N CYS A 49 5.12 -2.30 20.34
CA CYS A 49 5.99 -3.19 21.12
C CYS A 49 5.20 -4.27 21.88
N SER A 50 4.03 -3.92 22.41
CA SER A 50 3.13 -4.86 23.07
C SER A 50 2.52 -5.86 22.08
N PHE A 51 2.11 -5.37 20.90
CA PHE A 51 1.62 -6.20 19.82
C PHE A 51 2.67 -7.23 19.37
N LEU A 52 3.90 -6.81 19.06
CA LEU A 52 4.97 -7.72 18.66
C LEU A 52 5.28 -8.75 19.75
N ALA A 53 5.34 -8.33 21.01
CA ALA A 53 5.58 -9.23 22.12
C ALA A 53 4.45 -10.26 22.32
N SER A 54 3.20 -9.90 22.03
CA SER A 54 2.04 -10.81 22.11
C SER A 54 2.06 -11.91 21.05
N LEU A 55 2.77 -11.71 19.95
CA LEU A 55 2.91 -12.67 18.86
C LEU A 55 4.11 -13.62 19.05
N TYR A 56 4.92 -13.41 20.09
CA TYR A 56 6.05 -14.28 20.35
C TYR A 56 5.60 -15.70 20.71
N VAL A 57 6.27 -16.67 20.07
CA VAL A 57 6.10 -18.10 20.37
C VAL A 57 7.48 -18.70 20.65
N GLU A 58 7.59 -19.36 21.80
CA GLU A 58 8.79 -20.12 22.15
C GLU A 58 8.80 -21.44 21.34
N LEU A 59 9.83 -21.67 20.56
CA LEU A 59 10.02 -22.92 19.79
C LEU A 59 10.89 -23.91 20.58
N THR A 60 11.88 -23.40 21.30
CA THR A 60 12.73 -24.12 22.23
C THR A 60 13.05 -23.21 23.43
N PRO A 61 13.62 -23.72 24.54
CA PRO A 61 14.06 -22.85 25.63
C PRO A 61 15.06 -21.75 25.21
N SER A 62 15.84 -21.98 24.14
CA SER A 62 16.88 -21.06 23.67
C SER A 62 16.41 -20.05 22.63
N TYR A 63 15.39 -20.37 21.84
CA TYR A 63 14.90 -19.47 20.79
C TYR A 63 13.39 -19.58 20.53
N GLY A 64 12.86 -18.55 19.92
CA GLY A 64 11.48 -18.46 19.46
C GLY A 64 11.31 -17.40 18.40
N CYS A 65 10.14 -17.32 17.81
CA CYS A 65 9.84 -16.42 16.73
C CYS A 65 8.59 -15.57 16.99
N ILE A 66 8.45 -14.49 16.24
CA ILE A 66 7.24 -13.68 16.19
C ILE A 66 6.37 -14.23 15.04
N ARG A 67 5.15 -14.70 15.37
CA ARG A 67 4.18 -15.17 14.37
C ARG A 67 3.72 -14.00 13.51
N GLU A 68 3.45 -14.26 12.24
CA GLU A 68 3.11 -13.26 11.24
C GLU A 68 1.88 -12.42 11.59
N SER A 69 0.87 -13.02 12.23
CA SER A 69 -0.40 -12.35 12.55
C SER A 69 -1.05 -12.99 13.78
N PRO A 70 -1.93 -12.27 14.48
CA PRO A 70 -2.71 -12.82 15.60
C PRO A 70 -3.75 -13.85 15.17
N VAL A 71 -4.09 -13.95 13.87
CA VAL A 71 -5.11 -14.88 13.36
C VAL A 71 -4.65 -16.33 13.52
N ALA A 72 -5.52 -17.18 14.04
CA ALA A 72 -5.21 -18.57 14.36
C ALA A 72 -4.68 -19.41 13.17
N GLU A 73 -5.10 -19.08 11.95
CA GLU A 73 -4.64 -19.75 10.73
C GLU A 73 -3.20 -19.41 10.36
N SER A 74 -2.61 -18.36 10.92
CA SER A 74 -1.25 -17.94 10.63
C SER A 74 -0.23 -18.49 11.62
N ASN A 75 -0.24 -19.81 11.86
CA ASN A 75 0.85 -20.47 12.58
C ASN A 75 2.14 -20.47 11.74
N ARG A 76 2.61 -19.29 11.39
CA ARG A 76 3.76 -19.07 10.50
C ARG A 76 4.70 -18.05 11.11
N CYS A 77 5.99 -18.33 11.01
CA CYS A 77 7.06 -17.37 11.28
C CYS A 77 7.88 -17.22 9.99
N TYR A 78 7.89 -16.01 9.44
CA TYR A 78 8.78 -15.68 8.34
C TYR A 78 10.12 -15.21 8.89
N THR A 79 11.22 -15.72 8.39
CA THR A 79 12.57 -15.26 8.80
C THR A 79 12.75 -13.77 8.47
N SER A 80 12.21 -13.32 7.34
CA SER A 80 12.27 -11.93 6.90
C SER A 80 11.59 -10.95 7.85
N THR A 81 10.32 -11.21 8.23
CA THR A 81 9.60 -10.31 9.15
C THR A 81 10.16 -10.39 10.58
N ASN A 82 10.71 -11.55 10.96
CA ASN A 82 11.41 -11.70 12.23
C ASN A 82 12.73 -10.91 12.29
N LEU A 83 13.40 -10.68 11.15
CA LEU A 83 14.55 -9.77 11.10
C LEU A 83 14.15 -8.34 11.46
N LEU A 84 13.03 -7.85 10.91
CA LEU A 84 12.49 -6.54 11.27
C LEU A 84 12.06 -6.49 12.74
N ALA A 85 11.40 -7.55 13.21
CA ALA A 85 10.93 -7.65 14.58
C ALA A 85 12.10 -7.65 15.59
N GLU A 86 13.18 -8.37 15.30
CA GLU A 86 14.41 -8.35 16.14
C GLU A 86 14.96 -6.93 16.25
N TYR A 87 15.08 -6.23 15.12
CA TYR A 87 15.54 -4.85 15.11
C TYR A 87 14.64 -3.92 15.94
N VAL A 88 13.33 -3.98 15.74
CA VAL A 88 12.36 -3.13 16.45
C VAL A 88 12.35 -3.44 17.96
N LEU A 89 12.31 -4.72 18.33
CA LEU A 89 12.30 -5.15 19.74
C LEU A 89 13.57 -4.69 20.47
N ARG A 90 14.72 -4.80 19.82
CA ARG A 90 16.02 -4.43 20.41
C ARG A 90 16.20 -2.92 20.48
N ASN A 91 16.03 -2.23 19.35
CA ASN A 91 16.50 -0.85 19.22
C ASN A 91 15.42 0.19 19.56
N LEU A 92 14.13 -0.16 19.42
CA LEU A 92 13.03 0.76 19.67
C LEU A 92 12.26 0.39 20.94
N CYS A 93 11.99 -0.89 21.17
CA CYS A 93 11.17 -1.36 22.29
C CYS A 93 11.96 -1.65 23.57
N SER A 94 13.28 -1.65 23.55
CA SER A 94 14.16 -2.02 24.69
C SER A 94 13.85 -3.42 25.26
N LYS A 95 13.28 -4.33 24.44
CA LYS A 95 12.94 -5.70 24.82
C LYS A 95 14.07 -6.67 24.45
N THR A 96 15.27 -6.43 25.02
CA THR A 96 16.52 -7.11 24.66
C THR A 96 16.44 -8.64 24.78
N LEU A 97 15.88 -9.17 25.87
CA LEU A 97 15.76 -10.62 26.06
C LEU A 97 14.90 -11.30 24.99
N LEU A 98 13.82 -10.63 24.57
CA LEU A 98 12.96 -11.15 23.50
C LEU A 98 13.66 -11.07 22.16
N ALA A 99 14.34 -9.97 21.89
CA ALA A 99 15.15 -9.79 20.70
C ALA A 99 16.28 -10.82 20.60
N ASP A 100 16.94 -11.17 21.72
CA ASP A 100 17.99 -12.20 21.76
C ASP A 100 17.44 -13.59 21.37
N LYS A 101 16.23 -13.96 21.83
CA LYS A 101 15.58 -15.21 21.45
C LYS A 101 15.18 -15.23 19.96
N VAL A 102 14.70 -14.09 19.43
CA VAL A 102 14.41 -13.96 18.00
C VAL A 102 15.69 -13.98 17.16
N LYS A 103 16.77 -13.38 17.64
CA LYS A 103 18.09 -13.45 17.01
C LYS A 103 18.59 -14.88 16.92
N ALA A 104 18.51 -15.66 18.02
CA ALA A 104 18.89 -17.06 18.03
C ALA A 104 18.04 -17.91 17.06
N PHE A 105 16.74 -17.59 16.91
CA PHE A 105 15.90 -18.19 15.88
C PHE A 105 16.41 -17.89 14.47
N LEU A 106 16.80 -16.64 14.19
CA LEU A 106 17.36 -16.26 12.91
C LEU A 106 18.69 -16.98 12.63
N GLU A 107 19.56 -17.08 13.61
CA GLU A 107 20.85 -17.81 13.49
C GLU A 107 20.64 -19.30 13.18
N GLU A 108 19.56 -19.92 13.69
CA GLU A 108 19.25 -21.33 13.43
C GLU A 108 18.68 -21.56 12.02
N TYR A 109 17.83 -20.64 11.53
CA TYR A 109 17.05 -20.90 10.30
C TYR A 109 17.44 -20.03 9.12
N GLU A 110 18.40 -19.12 9.28
CA GLU A 110 18.80 -18.16 8.26
C GLU A 110 20.21 -18.47 7.76
N SER A 111 20.33 -19.32 6.74
CA SER A 111 21.63 -19.58 6.11
C SER A 111 21.97 -18.64 4.96
N ASP A 112 20.96 -18.20 4.19
CA ASP A 112 21.12 -17.38 2.97
C ASP A 112 20.02 -16.35 2.86
N PHE A 113 20.16 -15.25 3.60
CA PHE A 113 19.15 -14.25 3.68
C PHE A 113 19.22 -13.25 2.52
N TYR A 114 18.19 -13.21 1.69
CA TYR A 114 18.09 -12.29 0.56
C TYR A 114 16.70 -11.68 0.48
N ASP A 115 16.39 -10.76 1.41
CA ASP A 115 15.17 -10.01 1.38
C ASP A 115 15.46 -8.51 1.27
N TYR A 116 14.50 -7.74 0.78
CA TYR A 116 14.55 -6.29 0.67
C TYR A 116 14.71 -5.59 2.02
N TYR A 117 14.30 -6.21 3.12
CA TYR A 117 14.48 -5.66 4.48
C TYR A 117 15.94 -5.50 4.89
N GLN A 118 16.86 -6.19 4.21
CA GLN A 118 18.29 -5.94 4.37
C GLN A 118 18.67 -4.49 4.07
N LEU A 119 18.01 -3.89 3.05
CA LEU A 119 18.20 -2.48 2.71
C LEU A 119 17.75 -1.55 3.83
N LEU A 120 16.62 -1.85 4.48
CA LEU A 120 16.13 -1.07 5.62
C LEU A 120 17.10 -1.10 6.79
N LEU A 121 17.84 -2.19 6.95
CA LEU A 121 18.80 -2.39 8.04
C LEU A 121 20.24 -1.99 7.64
N GLY A 122 20.43 -1.36 6.47
CA GLY A 122 21.73 -0.91 6.00
C GLY A 122 22.69 -2.04 5.66
N ARG A 123 22.17 -3.25 5.40
CA ARG A 123 22.98 -4.41 5.02
C ARG A 123 23.16 -4.47 3.50
N ASN A 124 24.18 -5.21 3.05
CA ASN A 124 24.46 -5.36 1.62
C ASN A 124 23.30 -6.05 0.90
N PHE A 125 22.84 -5.41 -0.16
CA PHE A 125 21.89 -5.94 -1.12
C PHE A 125 22.39 -5.65 -2.51
N THR A 126 22.07 -6.47 -3.50
CA THR A 126 22.52 -6.28 -4.89
C THR A 126 21.35 -6.09 -5.83
N LEU A 127 21.46 -5.11 -6.75
CA LEU A 127 20.53 -5.00 -7.88
C LEU A 127 20.83 -6.09 -8.92
N PRO A 128 19.89 -6.41 -9.81
CA PRO A 128 18.55 -5.86 -9.92
C PRO A 128 17.58 -6.37 -8.85
N LEU A 129 16.45 -5.67 -8.67
CA LEU A 129 15.35 -6.15 -7.85
C LEU A 129 14.75 -7.39 -8.51
N THR A 130 14.60 -8.47 -7.75
CA THR A 130 14.08 -9.73 -8.26
C THR A 130 12.91 -10.22 -7.43
N VAL A 131 12.10 -11.08 -8.00
CA VAL A 131 11.01 -11.75 -7.28
C VAL A 131 11.59 -12.54 -6.11
N VAL A 132 10.95 -12.44 -4.95
CA VAL A 132 11.23 -13.28 -3.78
C VAL A 132 10.07 -14.24 -3.56
N GLU A 133 10.39 -15.48 -3.21
CA GLU A 133 9.41 -16.55 -3.04
C GLU A 133 9.53 -17.16 -1.64
N PRO A 134 8.38 -17.41 -0.96
CA PRO A 134 8.38 -18.10 0.31
C PRO A 134 8.68 -19.59 0.12
N VAL A 135 9.61 -20.11 0.88
CA VAL A 135 9.95 -21.52 0.94
C VAL A 135 9.71 -22.03 2.34
N ASN A 136 8.90 -23.07 2.49
CA ASN A 136 8.73 -23.71 3.80
C ASN A 136 10.00 -24.48 4.16
N VAL A 137 10.67 -24.06 5.23
CA VAL A 137 11.92 -24.70 5.68
C VAL A 137 11.59 -25.92 6.53
N THR A 138 10.72 -25.77 7.52
CA THR A 138 10.36 -26.82 8.47
C THR A 138 9.09 -26.46 9.25
N THR A 139 8.66 -27.40 10.10
CA THR A 139 7.59 -27.17 11.08
C THR A 139 8.07 -27.59 12.46
N VAL A 140 8.03 -26.69 13.42
CA VAL A 140 8.44 -26.93 14.81
C VAL A 140 7.27 -26.62 15.72
N ASN A 141 6.84 -27.57 16.55
CA ASN A 141 5.71 -27.42 17.46
C ASN A 141 4.41 -26.88 16.80
N GLY A 142 4.16 -27.31 15.55
CA GLY A 142 3.00 -26.83 14.79
C GLY A 142 3.16 -25.45 14.15
N ILE A 143 4.27 -24.79 14.36
CA ILE A 143 4.62 -23.50 13.72
C ILE A 143 5.42 -23.77 12.44
N LYS A 144 4.94 -23.27 11.31
CA LYS A 144 5.63 -23.33 10.02
C LYS A 144 6.68 -22.23 9.97
N ILE A 145 7.93 -22.61 9.74
CA ILE A 145 9.04 -21.67 9.55
C ILE A 145 9.20 -21.48 8.05
N ILE A 146 9.05 -20.25 7.62
CA ILE A 146 9.08 -19.86 6.21
C ILE A 146 10.28 -18.94 5.99
N HIS A 147 11.12 -19.38 5.05
CA HIS A 147 12.25 -18.62 4.54
C HIS A 147 11.84 -17.92 3.24
N VAL A 148 12.36 -16.73 2.99
CA VAL A 148 12.13 -16.00 1.75
C VAL A 148 13.38 -16.11 0.91
N LYS A 149 13.25 -16.69 -0.28
CA LYS A 149 14.35 -16.90 -1.22
C LYS A 149 14.23 -15.97 -2.42
N ARG A 150 15.34 -15.33 -2.77
CA ARG A 150 15.47 -14.57 -4.01
C ARG A 150 15.48 -15.51 -5.22
N THR A 151 14.76 -15.13 -6.28
CA THR A 151 14.76 -15.85 -7.57
C THR A 151 15.57 -15.08 -8.62
N ASP A 152 15.79 -15.72 -9.78
CA ASP A 152 16.45 -15.07 -10.93
C ASP A 152 15.49 -14.18 -11.74
N ARG A 153 14.21 -14.15 -11.39
CA ARG A 153 13.20 -13.33 -12.09
C ARG A 153 13.33 -11.88 -11.71
N VAL A 154 13.75 -11.04 -12.65
CA VAL A 154 13.93 -9.60 -12.46
C VAL A 154 12.60 -8.87 -12.57
N PHE A 155 12.37 -7.91 -11.69
CA PHE A 155 11.28 -6.94 -11.83
C PHE A 155 11.69 -5.83 -12.81
N TYR A 156 11.37 -6.01 -14.10
CA TYR A 156 11.64 -4.98 -15.11
C TYR A 156 10.75 -3.75 -14.99
N ASP A 157 9.59 -3.92 -14.39
CA ASP A 157 8.55 -2.92 -14.14
C ASP A 157 8.54 -2.43 -12.68
N TYR A 158 9.67 -2.52 -11.98
CA TYR A 158 9.77 -2.16 -10.57
C TYR A 158 9.34 -0.72 -10.29
N ASP A 159 9.44 0.15 -11.27
CA ASP A 159 9.08 1.56 -11.19
C ASP A 159 7.55 1.83 -11.26
N GLU A 160 6.76 0.80 -11.47
CA GLU A 160 5.31 0.83 -11.37
C GLU A 160 4.80 0.45 -9.95
N TYR A 161 5.72 0.10 -9.00
CA TYR A 161 5.38 -0.33 -7.63
C TYR A 161 6.05 0.55 -6.58
N ALA A 162 5.26 1.15 -5.70
CA ALA A 162 5.75 2.09 -4.70
C ALA A 162 6.77 1.48 -3.72
N ASN A 163 6.57 0.24 -3.30
CA ASN A 163 7.50 -0.48 -2.43
C ASN A 163 8.82 -0.82 -3.12
N LEU A 164 8.80 -1.25 -4.38
CA LEU A 164 10.02 -1.58 -5.13
C LEU A 164 10.83 -0.31 -5.43
N LEU A 165 10.16 0.80 -5.77
CA LEU A 165 10.80 2.11 -5.88
C LEU A 165 11.44 2.54 -4.56
N ALA A 166 10.78 2.29 -3.42
CA ALA A 166 11.35 2.61 -2.11
C ALA A 166 12.64 1.82 -1.84
N TYR A 167 12.65 0.53 -2.14
CA TYR A 167 13.85 -0.30 -1.99
C TYR A 167 14.96 0.11 -2.97
N SER A 168 14.62 0.47 -4.21
CA SER A 168 15.58 1.01 -5.18
C SER A 168 16.19 2.33 -4.69
N ALA A 169 15.37 3.25 -4.18
CA ALA A 169 15.84 4.52 -3.62
C ALA A 169 16.80 4.29 -2.44
N LEU A 170 16.45 3.41 -1.51
CA LEU A 170 17.30 3.06 -0.38
C LEU A 170 18.63 2.41 -0.82
N TYR A 171 18.59 1.52 -1.81
CA TYR A 171 19.78 0.96 -2.41
C TYR A 171 20.71 2.06 -2.96
N HIS A 172 20.17 2.98 -3.74
CA HIS A 172 20.94 4.08 -4.31
C HIS A 172 21.55 4.98 -3.23
N LEU A 173 20.82 5.24 -2.14
CA LEU A 173 21.33 6.03 -1.00
C LEU A 173 22.51 5.34 -0.31
N ILE A 174 22.40 4.03 -0.04
CA ILE A 174 23.44 3.23 0.60
C ILE A 174 24.74 3.24 -0.25
N HIS A 175 24.58 3.21 -1.58
CA HIS A 175 25.70 3.20 -2.52
C HIS A 175 26.15 4.59 -3.01
N GLY A 176 25.64 5.67 -2.39
CA GLY A 176 26.06 7.04 -2.68
C GLY A 176 25.51 7.63 -3.99
N SER A 177 24.55 6.96 -4.63
CA SER A 177 23.92 7.43 -5.88
C SER A 177 22.68 8.27 -5.58
N VAL A 178 22.88 9.43 -4.95
CA VAL A 178 21.80 10.30 -4.45
C VAL A 178 20.85 10.76 -5.57
N SER A 179 21.38 11.07 -6.77
CA SER A 179 20.54 11.47 -7.91
C SER A 179 19.52 10.41 -8.32
N ASN A 180 19.91 9.13 -8.34
CA ASN A 180 18.99 8.05 -8.66
C ASN A 180 17.95 7.84 -7.54
N ALA A 181 18.36 7.95 -6.28
CA ALA A 181 17.44 7.90 -5.15
C ALA A 181 16.38 9.00 -5.22
N VAL A 182 16.77 10.20 -5.63
CA VAL A 182 15.85 11.33 -5.84
C VAL A 182 14.89 11.06 -6.99
N VAL A 183 15.34 10.50 -8.10
CA VAL A 183 14.47 10.11 -9.23
C VAL A 183 13.42 9.12 -8.77
N ASP A 184 13.83 8.05 -8.05
CA ASP A 184 12.89 7.08 -7.52
C ASP A 184 11.91 7.70 -6.51
N SER A 185 12.38 8.61 -5.65
CA SER A 185 11.51 9.32 -4.69
C SER A 185 10.45 10.21 -5.36
N VAL A 186 10.78 10.85 -6.48
CA VAL A 186 9.81 11.61 -7.28
C VAL A 186 8.76 10.67 -7.87
N LYS A 187 9.15 9.51 -8.38
CA LYS A 187 8.22 8.49 -8.87
C LYS A 187 7.31 7.97 -7.75
N ILE A 188 7.86 7.66 -6.56
CA ILE A 188 7.04 7.28 -5.38
C ILE A 188 5.96 8.33 -5.11
N ASN A 189 6.34 9.61 -5.07
CA ASN A 189 5.37 10.68 -4.81
C ASN A 189 4.32 10.82 -5.93
N SER A 190 4.65 10.48 -7.17
CA SER A 190 3.70 10.52 -8.30
C SER A 190 2.64 9.40 -8.27
N LEU A 191 2.92 8.28 -7.63
CA LEU A 191 1.98 7.18 -7.43
C LEU A 191 0.99 7.42 -6.29
N PHE A 192 1.18 8.49 -5.51
CA PHE A 192 0.38 8.78 -4.33
C PHE A 192 -0.81 9.71 -4.66
N ASP A 193 -2.04 9.27 -4.36
CA ASP A 193 -3.28 10.00 -4.69
C ASP A 193 -3.82 10.91 -3.55
N GLY A 194 -3.07 11.06 -2.46
CA GLY A 194 -3.48 11.82 -1.28
C GLY A 194 -3.99 10.96 -0.11
N ALA A 195 -4.36 9.71 -0.37
CA ALA A 195 -4.76 8.74 0.64
C ALA A 195 -3.74 7.59 0.76
N GLY A 196 -3.27 7.08 -0.37
CA GLY A 196 -2.32 5.97 -0.44
C GLY A 196 -1.70 5.84 -1.82
N PHE A 197 -1.10 4.70 -2.11
CA PHE A 197 -0.46 4.46 -3.39
C PHE A 197 -1.38 3.70 -4.34
N ARG A 198 -1.60 4.30 -5.52
CA ARG A 198 -2.25 3.66 -6.68
C ARG A 198 -1.19 3.19 -7.65
N ASP A 199 -0.41 2.26 -7.19
CA ASP A 199 0.59 1.58 -8.01
C ASP A 199 -0.02 0.37 -8.74
N LYS A 200 0.79 -0.38 -9.48
CA LYS A 200 0.33 -1.52 -10.29
C LYS A 200 -0.33 -2.64 -9.46
N ALA A 201 -0.03 -2.73 -8.16
CA ALA A 201 -0.67 -3.69 -7.26
C ALA A 201 -2.00 -3.19 -6.69
N PHE A 202 -2.39 -1.95 -6.94
CA PHE A 202 -3.63 -1.39 -6.41
C PHE A 202 -4.85 -2.08 -7.02
N ASN A 203 -5.76 -2.56 -6.16
CA ASN A 203 -7.00 -3.18 -6.60
C ASN A 203 -8.12 -2.14 -6.78
N GLU A 204 -8.43 -1.78 -8.02
CA GLU A 204 -9.45 -0.80 -8.36
C GLU A 204 -10.89 -1.20 -7.95
N LYS A 205 -11.17 -2.49 -7.77
CA LYS A 205 -12.49 -2.97 -7.34
C LYS A 205 -12.68 -2.81 -5.83
N GLU A 206 -11.69 -3.22 -5.05
CA GLU A 206 -11.75 -3.23 -3.59
C GLU A 206 -11.29 -1.90 -3.00
N ARG A 207 -10.48 -1.13 -3.74
CA ARG A 207 -10.03 0.22 -3.42
C ARG A 207 -9.34 0.34 -2.05
N TYR A 208 -8.62 -0.70 -1.66
CA TYR A 208 -7.80 -0.67 -0.44
C TYR A 208 -6.37 -0.27 -0.75
N TYR A 209 -5.76 0.37 0.23
CA TYR A 209 -4.36 0.76 0.23
C TYR A 209 -3.57 -0.11 1.23
N GLU A 210 -2.28 -0.29 0.97
CA GLU A 210 -1.37 -1.05 1.82
C GLU A 210 -0.58 -0.10 2.73
N THR A 211 -0.74 -0.27 4.04
CA THR A 211 -0.14 0.60 5.06
C THR A 211 1.38 0.59 5.02
N TYR A 212 2.00 -0.57 4.77
CA TYR A 212 3.45 -0.71 4.73
C TYR A 212 4.12 0.13 3.64
N LYS A 213 3.44 0.37 2.50
CA LYS A 213 3.96 1.22 1.43
C LYS A 213 4.10 2.67 1.88
N VAL A 214 3.13 3.16 2.67
CA VAL A 214 3.20 4.51 3.24
C VAL A 214 4.34 4.60 4.26
N ALA A 215 4.54 3.57 5.08
CA ALA A 215 5.66 3.50 6.01
C ALA A 215 7.01 3.52 5.28
N LEU A 216 7.18 2.74 4.21
CA LEU A 216 8.39 2.75 3.37
C LEU A 216 8.65 4.13 2.75
N ALA A 217 7.61 4.83 2.30
CA ALA A 217 7.77 6.20 1.80
C ALA A 217 8.30 7.16 2.88
N VAL A 218 7.79 7.09 4.12
CA VAL A 218 8.34 7.87 5.24
C VAL A 218 9.82 7.58 5.41
N VAL A 219 10.22 6.29 5.37
CA VAL A 219 11.62 5.87 5.49
C VAL A 219 12.50 6.50 4.41
N VAL A 220 12.09 6.42 3.15
CA VAL A 220 12.83 7.02 2.02
C VAL A 220 12.95 8.52 2.18
N PHE A 221 11.84 9.23 2.46
CA PHE A 221 11.85 10.69 2.57
C PHE A 221 12.63 11.19 3.80
N LYS A 222 12.66 10.44 4.90
CA LYS A 222 13.58 10.69 6.02
C LYS A 222 15.03 10.55 5.57
N ALA A 223 15.36 9.49 4.82
CA ALA A 223 16.72 9.21 4.36
C ALA A 223 17.25 10.29 3.41
N ILE A 224 16.42 10.87 2.53
CA ILE A 224 16.80 12.00 1.67
C ILE A 224 16.60 13.39 2.31
N ASN A 225 16.18 13.44 3.59
CA ASN A 225 15.96 14.67 4.36
C ASN A 225 14.89 15.61 3.76
N HIS A 226 13.82 15.04 3.20
CA HIS A 226 12.72 15.80 2.60
C HIS A 226 11.56 16.00 3.60
N THR A 227 11.70 16.97 4.52
CA THR A 227 10.81 17.17 5.67
C THR A 227 9.32 17.28 5.34
N ASN A 228 8.95 18.03 4.30
CA ASN A 228 7.54 18.21 3.91
C ASN A 228 6.87 16.89 3.49
N LEU A 229 7.59 16.02 2.78
CA LEU A 229 7.07 14.71 2.39
C LEU A 229 7.07 13.74 3.56
N VAL A 230 8.06 13.81 4.45
CA VAL A 230 8.02 13.05 5.72
C VAL A 230 6.77 13.40 6.50
N GLU A 231 6.45 14.68 6.69
CA GLU A 231 5.25 15.13 7.39
C GLU A 231 3.98 14.64 6.69
N LYS A 232 3.90 14.81 5.36
CA LYS A 232 2.75 14.37 4.54
C LYS A 232 2.43 12.89 4.77
N TYR A 233 3.41 12.00 4.62
CA TYR A 233 3.20 10.55 4.73
C TYR A 233 3.03 10.09 6.18
N THR A 234 3.71 10.73 7.14
CA THR A 234 3.50 10.50 8.57
C THR A 234 2.07 10.81 8.97
N ASN A 235 1.51 11.92 8.51
CA ASN A 235 0.12 12.30 8.77
C ASN A 235 -0.86 11.26 8.21
N VAL A 236 -0.57 10.64 7.08
CA VAL A 236 -1.39 9.53 6.56
C VAL A 236 -1.35 8.35 7.52
N LEU A 237 -0.16 7.88 7.92
CA LEU A 237 -0.03 6.76 8.87
C LEU A 237 -0.79 6.99 10.18
N LEU A 238 -0.70 8.21 10.73
CA LEU A 238 -1.36 8.56 12.00
C LEU A 238 -2.89 8.67 11.89
N ARG A 239 -3.41 8.82 10.67
CA ARG A 239 -4.86 8.89 10.40
C ARG A 239 -5.50 7.53 10.15
N ILE A 240 -4.74 6.48 9.89
CA ILE A 240 -5.27 5.12 9.71
C ILE A 240 -5.73 4.59 11.08
N LYS A 241 -7.04 4.40 11.24
CA LYS A 241 -7.65 3.93 12.50
C LYS A 241 -8.70 2.83 12.23
N PRO A 242 -8.59 1.69 12.92
CA PRO A 242 -7.40 1.23 13.64
C PRO A 242 -6.21 1.00 12.70
N LEU A 243 -4.99 0.92 13.23
CA LEU A 243 -3.82 0.55 12.44
C LEU A 243 -3.91 -0.92 12.02
N THR A 244 -3.88 -1.17 10.73
CA THR A 244 -4.00 -2.50 10.10
C THR A 244 -3.08 -2.61 8.89
N THR A 245 -2.96 -3.79 8.32
CA THR A 245 -2.17 -4.03 7.10
C THR A 245 -2.74 -3.31 5.89
N LEU A 246 -4.08 -3.28 5.77
CA LEU A 246 -4.81 -2.61 4.70
C LEU A 246 -5.71 -1.52 5.26
N TYR A 247 -6.03 -0.51 4.46
CA TYR A 247 -7.00 0.52 4.80
C TYR A 247 -7.74 1.04 3.56
N VAL A 248 -8.89 1.63 3.79
CA VAL A 248 -9.70 2.30 2.76
C VAL A 248 -9.89 3.76 3.12
N ARG A 249 -10.12 4.57 2.10
CA ARG A 249 -10.58 5.95 2.26
C ARG A 249 -12.10 6.00 2.15
N ASP A 250 -12.76 6.52 3.16
CA ASP A 250 -14.16 6.88 3.07
C ASP A 250 -14.34 8.08 2.12
N GLU A 251 -15.12 7.90 1.06
CA GLU A 251 -15.27 8.92 0.01
C GLU A 251 -16.07 10.14 0.50
N ALA A 252 -16.94 9.96 1.49
CA ALA A 252 -17.79 11.04 2.00
C ALA A 252 -17.06 11.89 3.05
N THR A 253 -16.30 11.26 3.95
CA THR A 253 -15.64 11.94 5.07
C THR A 253 -14.16 12.20 4.82
N GLY A 254 -13.54 11.44 3.92
CA GLY A 254 -12.09 11.45 3.69
C GLY A 254 -11.29 10.77 4.81
N GLU A 255 -11.96 10.07 5.74
CA GLU A 255 -11.33 9.31 6.80
C GLU A 255 -10.61 8.08 6.25
N LEU A 256 -9.51 7.69 6.91
CA LEU A 256 -8.75 6.50 6.58
C LEU A 256 -9.09 5.41 7.60
N ARG A 257 -9.86 4.42 7.18
CA ARG A 257 -10.30 3.32 8.03
C ARG A 257 -9.51 2.07 7.76
N GLY A 258 -8.86 1.53 8.80
CA GLY A 258 -8.18 0.22 8.73
C GLY A 258 -9.16 -0.92 8.49
N ILE A 259 -8.73 -1.90 7.71
CA ILE A 259 -9.47 -3.13 7.40
C ILE A 259 -8.58 -4.36 7.59
N GLY A 260 -9.18 -5.45 8.06
CA GLY A 260 -8.45 -6.68 8.35
C GLY A 260 -7.59 -6.57 9.61
N ASP A 261 -6.55 -7.36 9.67
CA ASP A 261 -5.66 -7.49 10.82
C ASP A 261 -4.34 -6.74 10.60
N LEU A 262 -3.64 -6.42 11.69
CA LEU A 262 -2.27 -5.96 11.65
C LEU A 262 -1.33 -7.16 11.61
N ASN A 263 -0.32 -7.13 10.73
CA ASN A 263 0.73 -8.13 10.68
C ASN A 263 2.07 -7.58 11.18
N VAL A 264 3.02 -8.48 11.41
CA VAL A 264 4.37 -8.14 11.93
C VAL A 264 5.11 -7.21 10.98
N GLU A 265 5.05 -7.47 9.68
CA GLU A 265 5.69 -6.62 8.67
C GLU A 265 5.25 -5.17 8.80
N THR A 266 3.94 -4.95 8.70
CA THR A 266 3.37 -3.60 8.77
C THR A 266 3.67 -2.92 10.11
N ALA A 267 3.52 -3.64 11.23
CA ALA A 267 3.82 -3.11 12.55
C ALA A 267 5.29 -2.66 12.66
N CYS A 268 6.23 -3.49 12.21
CA CYS A 268 7.66 -3.17 12.23
C CYS A 268 8.01 -2.00 11.32
N LEU A 269 7.47 -1.98 10.09
CA LEU A 269 7.73 -0.89 9.13
C LEU A 269 7.18 0.45 9.64
N VAL A 270 5.99 0.45 10.25
CA VAL A 270 5.42 1.65 10.89
C VAL A 270 6.28 2.09 12.08
N ALA A 271 6.75 1.17 12.92
CA ALA A 271 7.65 1.50 14.02
C ALA A 271 8.97 2.13 13.52
N ILE A 272 9.58 1.55 12.51
CA ILE A 272 10.80 2.07 11.88
C ILE A 272 10.54 3.45 11.28
N ALA A 273 9.45 3.61 10.54
CA ALA A 273 9.08 4.86 9.90
C ALA A 273 8.88 6.00 10.91
N LEU A 274 8.18 5.74 12.00
CA LEU A 274 7.81 6.78 12.97
C LEU A 274 8.91 7.03 14.01
N TYR A 275 9.61 6.01 14.48
CA TYR A 275 10.43 6.07 15.70
C TYR A 275 11.90 5.74 15.50
N SER A 276 12.32 5.29 14.31
CA SER A 276 13.74 5.02 14.05
C SER A 276 14.43 6.22 13.43
N ASP A 277 15.66 6.45 13.90
CA ASP A 277 16.62 7.36 13.28
C ASP A 277 17.43 6.65 12.20
N LEU A 278 16.89 5.71 11.50
CA LEU A 278 17.48 4.90 10.42
C LEU A 278 19.00 4.61 10.55
N PRO A 279 19.45 3.38 10.38
CA PRO A 279 20.86 3.00 10.56
C PRO A 279 21.80 3.67 9.55
N TYR A 280 21.28 4.21 8.47
CA TYR A 280 22.02 4.98 7.48
C TYR A 280 21.49 6.42 7.41
N ARG A 281 21.87 7.21 8.38
CA ARG A 281 21.93 8.64 8.10
C ARG A 281 22.93 8.80 6.96
N ILE A 282 22.45 9.26 5.80
CA ILE A 282 23.36 9.82 4.79
C ILE A 282 24.24 10.77 5.57
N LYS A 283 25.55 10.48 5.63
CA LYS A 283 26.48 11.34 6.35
C LYS A 283 26.23 12.77 5.83
N PRO A 284 26.23 13.81 6.68
CA PRO A 284 25.90 15.18 6.27
C PRO A 284 26.73 15.74 5.10
N GLN A 285 27.76 15.03 4.67
CA GLN A 285 28.57 15.33 3.48
C GLN A 285 27.82 15.22 2.16
N THR A 286 26.68 14.50 2.13
CA THR A 286 25.81 14.47 0.94
C THR A 286 24.62 15.41 1.16
N ARG A 287 24.85 16.66 1.58
CA ARG A 287 23.86 17.70 1.30
C ARG A 287 23.64 17.68 -0.20
N LEU A 288 22.40 17.49 -0.61
CA LEU A 288 21.99 17.71 -2.00
C LEU A 288 22.74 18.96 -2.48
N THR A 289 23.61 18.79 -3.45
CA THR A 289 24.33 19.94 -4.02
C THR A 289 23.27 20.90 -4.56
N ASN A 290 23.56 22.19 -4.60
CA ASN A 290 22.63 23.17 -5.20
C ASN A 290 22.19 22.75 -6.62
N VAL A 291 23.02 21.96 -7.32
CA VAL A 291 22.73 21.40 -8.64
C VAL A 291 21.62 20.32 -8.55
N GLU A 292 21.65 19.44 -7.56
CA GLU A 292 20.65 18.39 -7.37
C GLU A 292 19.30 18.98 -6.91
N LEU A 293 19.33 19.98 -6.02
CA LEU A 293 18.13 20.76 -5.65
C LEU A 293 17.54 21.50 -6.86
N THR A 294 18.39 22.07 -7.71
CA THR A 294 17.96 22.75 -8.94
C THR A 294 17.35 21.75 -9.93
N THR A 295 17.92 20.57 -10.04
CA THR A 295 17.40 19.50 -10.91
C THR A 295 16.03 19.01 -10.43
N ILE A 296 15.83 18.83 -9.13
CA ILE A 296 14.53 18.46 -8.53
C ILE A 296 13.50 19.56 -8.80
N ASN A 297 13.86 20.82 -8.54
CA ASN A 297 12.98 21.96 -8.76
C ASN A 297 12.62 22.11 -10.25
N ASN A 298 13.56 21.88 -11.15
CA ASN A 298 13.31 21.90 -12.59
C ASN A 298 12.41 20.74 -13.04
N TYR A 299 12.62 19.54 -12.50
CA TYR A 299 11.77 18.39 -12.81
C TYR A 299 10.34 18.58 -12.31
N THR A 300 10.19 19.07 -11.08
CA THR A 300 8.86 19.39 -10.50
C THR A 300 8.16 20.50 -11.27
N ARG A 301 8.91 21.53 -11.68
CA ARG A 301 8.40 22.62 -12.50
C ARG A 301 7.98 22.15 -13.90
N ASN A 302 8.77 21.28 -14.54
CA ASN A 302 8.45 20.72 -15.85
C ASN A 302 7.22 19.81 -15.78
N LEU A 303 7.10 18.98 -14.72
CA LEU A 303 5.92 18.14 -14.48
C LEU A 303 4.66 19.01 -14.27
N TYR A 304 4.76 20.06 -13.45
CA TYR A 304 3.66 21.00 -13.25
C TYR A 304 3.25 21.70 -14.55
N THR A 305 4.22 22.13 -15.37
CA THR A 305 3.97 22.73 -16.67
C THR A 305 3.30 21.75 -17.63
N LEU A 306 3.72 20.47 -17.64
CA LEU A 306 3.11 19.42 -18.46
C LEU A 306 1.66 19.17 -18.05
N VAL A 307 1.39 19.02 -16.74
CA VAL A 307 0.04 18.80 -16.20
C VAL A 307 -0.88 19.98 -16.53
N THR A 308 -0.42 21.20 -16.34
CA THR A 308 -1.21 22.41 -16.69
C THR A 308 -1.47 22.51 -18.18
N THR A 309 -0.51 22.17 -19.04
CA THR A 309 -0.66 22.16 -20.50
C THR A 309 -1.70 21.12 -20.92
N VAL A 310 -1.65 19.90 -20.40
CA VAL A 310 -2.62 18.84 -20.68
C VAL A 310 -4.01 19.25 -20.22
N LEU A 311 -4.13 19.87 -19.05
CA LEU A 311 -5.41 20.35 -18.52
C LEU A 311 -6.02 21.44 -19.43
N VAL A 312 -5.22 22.41 -19.84
CA VAL A 312 -5.66 23.47 -20.76
C VAL A 312 -6.09 22.89 -22.12
N LEU A 313 -5.32 21.93 -22.66
CA LEU A 313 -5.68 21.25 -23.91
C LEU A 313 -7.02 20.50 -23.79
N SER A 314 -7.25 19.83 -22.68
CA SER A 314 -8.49 19.09 -22.40
C SER A 314 -9.69 20.04 -22.31
N ILE A 315 -9.56 21.18 -21.63
CA ILE A 315 -10.61 22.20 -21.53
C ILE A 315 -10.93 22.80 -22.89
N THR A 316 -9.91 23.10 -23.71
CA THR A 316 -10.12 23.67 -25.04
C THR A 316 -10.79 22.69 -26.00
N THR A 317 -10.44 21.39 -25.93
CA THR A 317 -11.11 20.36 -26.75
C THR A 317 -12.58 20.17 -26.35
N ILE A 318 -12.91 20.19 -25.05
CA ILE A 318 -14.30 20.12 -24.57
C ILE A 318 -15.10 21.34 -25.03
N ALA A 319 -14.53 22.56 -24.93
CA ALA A 319 -15.20 23.76 -25.40
C ALA A 319 -15.47 23.73 -26.92
N LEU A 320 -14.53 23.23 -27.72
CA LEU A 320 -14.70 23.07 -29.16
C LEU A 320 -15.81 22.07 -29.50
N LEU A 321 -15.88 20.95 -28.78
CA LEU A 321 -16.94 19.95 -28.93
C LEU A 321 -18.33 20.53 -28.61
N ILE A 322 -18.46 21.36 -27.59
CA ILE A 322 -19.72 22.05 -27.25
C ILE A 322 -20.13 23.00 -28.36
N ILE A 323 -19.20 23.76 -28.92
CA ILE A 323 -19.48 24.68 -30.05
C ILE A 323 -19.97 23.91 -31.29
N ILE A 324 -19.30 22.82 -31.64
CA ILE A 324 -19.68 21.96 -32.77
C ILE A 324 -21.09 21.39 -32.54
N LEU A 325 -21.39 20.89 -31.34
CA LEU A 325 -22.71 20.37 -30.99
C LEU A 325 -23.78 21.44 -31.12
N ALA A 326 -23.53 22.66 -30.66
CA ALA A 326 -24.46 23.78 -30.78
C ALA A 326 -24.73 24.13 -32.27
N LEU A 327 -23.70 24.15 -33.11
CA LEU A 327 -23.84 24.39 -34.54
C LEU A 327 -24.67 23.28 -35.24
N VAL A 328 -24.46 22.03 -34.88
CA VAL A 328 -25.25 20.90 -35.41
C VAL A 328 -26.72 21.04 -35.01
N ILE A 329 -27.03 21.42 -33.79
CA ILE A 329 -28.42 21.66 -33.34
C ILE A 329 -29.06 22.79 -34.12
N VAL A 330 -28.37 23.91 -34.32
CA VAL A 330 -28.86 25.05 -35.10
C VAL A 330 -29.16 24.61 -36.54
N MET A 331 -28.27 23.87 -37.19
CA MET A 331 -28.46 23.33 -38.53
C MET A 331 -29.68 22.40 -38.63
N LEU A 332 -29.85 21.52 -37.65
CA LEU A 332 -31.02 20.62 -37.57
C LEU A 332 -32.34 21.43 -37.44
N VAL A 333 -32.37 22.44 -36.61
CA VAL A 333 -33.57 23.34 -36.46
C VAL A 333 -33.88 24.07 -37.75
N LEU A 334 -32.86 24.57 -38.47
CA LEU A 334 -33.04 25.23 -39.75
C LEU A 334 -33.55 24.27 -40.82
N MET A 335 -33.05 23.05 -40.90
CA MET A 335 -33.53 22.00 -41.81
C MET A 335 -35.00 21.63 -41.54
N LEU A 336 -35.37 21.42 -40.29
CA LEU A 336 -36.75 21.13 -39.89
C LEU A 336 -37.69 22.27 -40.26
N LYS A 337 -37.29 23.51 -40.06
CA LYS A 337 -38.09 24.71 -40.43
C LYS A 337 -38.27 24.82 -41.94
N THR A 338 -37.28 24.42 -42.73
CA THR A 338 -37.37 24.39 -44.20
C THR A 338 -38.29 23.29 -44.69
N ILE A 339 -38.26 22.12 -44.08
CA ILE A 339 -39.15 20.98 -44.39
C ILE A 339 -40.60 21.32 -44.07
N THR A 340 -40.86 21.91 -42.88
CA THR A 340 -42.23 22.32 -42.51
C THR A 340 -42.79 23.38 -43.42
N ARG A 341 -42.00 24.35 -43.90
CA ARG A 341 -42.43 25.34 -44.91
C ARG A 341 -42.77 24.70 -46.26
N LYS A 342 -42.01 23.70 -46.70
CA LYS A 342 -42.31 22.98 -47.93
C LYS A 342 -43.63 22.19 -47.86
N ILE A 343 -43.90 21.54 -46.74
CA ILE A 343 -45.15 20.75 -46.57
C ILE A 343 -46.34 21.67 -46.46
N SER A 344 -46.26 22.84 -45.81
CA SER A 344 -47.39 23.77 -45.75
C SER A 344 -47.65 24.47 -47.07
N GLY A 345 -46.67 24.62 -48.00
CA GLY A 345 -46.86 25.21 -49.32
C GLY A 345 -47.41 24.23 -50.41
N THR A 346 -47.43 22.92 -50.12
CA THR A 346 -48.03 21.89 -51.01
C THR A 346 -49.46 21.55 -50.61
N LEU A 347 -49.99 22.09 -49.53
CA LEU A 347 -51.36 21.88 -49.02
C LEU A 347 -52.30 23.09 -49.32
N SER A 348 -51.78 24.14 -49.90
CA SER A 348 -52.56 25.29 -50.47
C SER A 348 -52.68 25.21 -51.99
#